data_8f94ec9e853b39f4cbd2737f7c456450
#
_entry.id   8f94ec9e853b39f4cbd2737f7c456450
#
_cell.length_a   1.000
_cell.length_b   1.000
_cell.length_c   1.000
_cell.angle_alpha   90.00
_cell.angle_beta   90.00
_cell.angle_gamma   90.00
#
_symmetry.space_group_name_H-M   'P 1'
#
loop_
_entity.id
_entity.type
_entity.pdbx_description
1 polymer ?
#
loop_
_entity_poly.entity_id
_entity_poly.type
_entity_poly.pdbx_seq_one_letter_code
_entity_poly.pdbx_strand_id
1 'polypeptide(L)' 'MTALVREVIGDVLRRARIEQGRTLREVSDAARVSLGYLSEVERGRKEASSELLSAICGALDIPLSRVLSDAGEEMARGEH' A
#
# COMPACT_ATOMS: atom_id res chain seq x y z
N MET A 1 -0.75 -16.53 13.50
CA MET A 1 -1.61 -16.47 12.31
C MET A 1 -0.96 -15.61 11.25
N THR A 2 -0.93 -16.08 10.02
CA THR A 2 -0.30 -15.38 8.92
C THR A 2 -1.26 -14.37 8.31
N ALA A 3 -0.86 -13.12 8.21
CA ALA A 3 -1.66 -12.08 7.54
C ALA A 3 -1.67 -12.31 6.02
N LEU A 4 -2.73 -11.86 5.37
CA LEU A 4 -2.80 -11.89 3.92
C LEU A 4 -1.85 -10.85 3.34
N VAL A 5 -1.24 -11.18 2.20
CA VAL A 5 -0.30 -10.26 1.52
C VAL A 5 -0.95 -8.91 1.25
N ARG A 6 -2.20 -8.91 0.77
CA ARG A 6 -2.91 -7.65 0.49
C ARG A 6 -3.10 -6.78 1.73
N GLU A 7 -3.26 -7.42 2.90
CA GLU A 7 -3.40 -6.69 4.17
C GLU A 7 -2.08 -6.03 4.57
N VAL A 8 -1.00 -6.76 4.43
CA VAL A 8 0.33 -6.24 4.79
C VAL A 8 0.75 -5.12 3.84
N ILE A 9 0.56 -5.32 2.54
CA ILE A 9 0.88 -4.29 1.55
C ILE A 9 0.04 -3.03 1.80
N GLY A 10 -1.27 -3.21 2.04
CA GLY A 10 -2.16 -2.10 2.33
C GLY A 10 -1.70 -1.28 3.53
N ASP A 11 -1.26 -1.97 4.58
CA ASP A 11 -0.75 -1.32 5.78
C ASP A 11 0.54 -0.54 5.53
N VAL A 12 1.46 -1.11 4.76
CA VAL A 12 2.71 -0.42 4.39
C VAL A 12 2.39 0.86 3.61
N LEU A 13 1.49 0.79 2.64
CA LEU A 13 1.11 1.96 1.84
C LEU A 13 0.45 3.03 2.70
N ARG A 14 -0.45 2.64 3.59
CA ARG A 14 -1.15 3.56 4.48
C ARG A 14 -0.17 4.29 5.40
N ARG A 15 0.76 3.55 6.00
CA ARG A 15 1.75 4.15 6.88
C ARG A 15 2.65 5.13 6.14
N ALA A 16 3.07 4.80 4.93
CA ALA A 16 3.88 5.70 4.12
C ALA A 16 3.13 7.00 3.82
N ARG A 17 1.84 6.89 3.48
CA ARG A 17 1.00 8.06 3.21
C ARG A 17 0.87 8.94 4.46
N ILE A 18 0.60 8.33 5.61
CA ILE A 18 0.42 9.05 6.87
C ILE A 18 1.73 9.74 7.28
N GLU A 19 2.86 9.05 7.15
CA GLU A 19 4.17 9.63 7.45
C GLU A 19 4.47 10.86 6.61
N GLN A 20 3.99 10.87 5.36
CA GLN A 20 4.16 12.02 4.47
C GLN A 20 3.15 13.14 4.74
N GLY A 21 2.21 12.93 5.64
CA GLY A 21 1.15 13.91 5.94
C GLY A 21 0.20 14.11 4.77
N ARG A 22 0.05 13.13 3.90
CA ARG A 22 -0.79 13.23 2.70
C ARG A 22 -2.15 12.61 2.93
N THR A 23 -3.18 13.23 2.35
CA THR A 23 -4.53 12.71 2.45
C THR A 23 -4.75 11.58 1.46
N LEU A 24 -5.77 10.78 1.73
CA LEU A 24 -6.17 9.71 0.82
C LEU A 24 -6.48 10.26 -0.57
N ARG A 25 -7.18 11.41 -0.62
CA ARG A 25 -7.53 12.06 -1.89
C ARG A 25 -6.30 12.52 -2.67
N GLU A 26 -5.34 13.12 -2.00
CA GLU A 26 -4.12 13.56 -2.67
C GLU A 26 -3.41 12.39 -3.35
N VAL A 27 -3.30 11.26 -2.66
CA VAL A 27 -2.62 10.10 -3.21
C VAL A 27 -3.46 9.44 -4.30
N SER A 28 -4.78 9.32 -4.11
CA SER A 28 -5.64 8.72 -5.13
C SER A 28 -5.61 9.54 -6.42
N ASP A 29 -5.66 10.87 -6.31
CA ASP A 29 -5.58 11.76 -7.47
C ASP A 29 -4.23 11.63 -8.19
N ALA A 30 -3.14 11.60 -7.43
CA ALA A 30 -1.79 11.46 -8.01
C ALA A 30 -1.59 10.11 -8.68
N ALA A 31 -2.17 9.06 -8.13
CA ALA A 31 -2.08 7.71 -8.69
C ALA A 31 -3.11 7.45 -9.80
N ARG A 32 -4.06 8.38 -9.97
CA ARG A 32 -5.16 8.25 -10.93
C ARG A 32 -6.03 7.02 -10.67
N VAL A 33 -6.30 6.77 -9.40
CA VAL A 33 -7.24 5.73 -8.98
C VAL A 33 -8.36 6.38 -8.18
N SER A 34 -9.49 5.70 -8.07
CA SER A 34 -10.60 6.23 -7.29
C SER A 34 -10.25 6.23 -5.81
N LEU A 35 -10.84 7.17 -5.07
CA LEU A 35 -10.65 7.25 -3.62
C LEU A 35 -11.11 5.96 -2.94
N GLY A 36 -12.26 5.43 -3.36
CA GLY A 36 -12.78 4.18 -2.81
C GLY A 36 -11.86 3.00 -3.06
N TYR A 37 -11.28 2.92 -4.25
CA TYR A 37 -10.34 1.85 -4.56
C TYR A 37 -9.11 1.91 -3.68
N LEU A 38 -8.49 3.10 -3.56
CA LEU A 38 -7.29 3.25 -2.72
C LEU A 38 -7.62 2.93 -1.25
N SER A 39 -8.79 3.38 -0.77
CA SER A 39 -9.23 3.08 0.58
C SER A 39 -9.32 1.57 0.83
N GLU A 40 -9.90 0.84 -0.13
CA GLU A 40 -10.02 -0.62 0.00
C GLU A 40 -8.66 -1.32 -0.08
N VAL A 41 -7.74 -0.82 -0.89
CA VAL A 41 -6.38 -1.36 -0.95
C VAL A 41 -5.67 -1.14 0.39
N GLU A 42 -5.76 0.06 0.96
CA GLU A 42 -5.13 0.35 2.26
C GLU A 42 -5.71 -0.51 3.39
N ARG A 43 -6.98 -0.83 3.30
CA ARG A 43 -7.65 -1.67 4.31
C ARG A 43 -7.41 -3.17 4.10
N GLY A 44 -6.69 -3.52 3.04
CA GLY A 44 -6.41 -4.91 2.75
C GLY A 44 -7.60 -5.69 2.21
N ARG A 45 -8.61 -4.99 1.68
CA ARG A 45 -9.83 -5.62 1.15
C ARG A 45 -9.76 -5.90 -0.34
N LYS A 46 -8.83 -5.26 -1.04
CA LYS A 46 -8.60 -5.48 -2.47
C LYS A 46 -7.12 -5.65 -2.74
N GLU A 47 -6.83 -6.54 -3.69
CA GLU A 47 -5.48 -6.68 -4.21
C GLU A 47 -5.30 -5.70 -5.35
N ALA A 48 -4.22 -4.94 -5.32
CA ALA A 48 -3.87 -4.07 -6.43
C ALA A 48 -3.12 -4.88 -7.48
N SER A 49 -3.46 -4.66 -8.75
CA SER A 49 -2.64 -5.20 -9.84
C SER A 49 -1.25 -4.59 -9.76
N SER A 50 -0.27 -5.22 -10.42
CA SER A 50 1.09 -4.69 -10.40
C SER A 50 1.17 -3.27 -10.98
N GLU A 51 0.37 -2.97 -12.01
CA GLU A 51 0.33 -1.64 -12.61
C GLU A 51 -0.24 -0.60 -11.65
N LEU A 52 -1.33 -0.95 -10.96
CA LEU A 52 -1.95 -0.02 -10.02
C LEU A 52 -1.11 0.15 -8.76
N LEU A 53 -0.49 -0.92 -8.30
CA LEU A 53 0.43 -0.85 -7.17
C LEU A 53 1.62 0.06 -7.49
N SER A 54 2.19 -0.09 -8.69
CA SER A 54 3.26 0.79 -9.17
C SER A 54 2.82 2.25 -9.22
N ALA A 55 1.59 2.51 -9.68
CA ALA A 55 1.05 3.87 -9.74
C ALA A 55 0.90 4.47 -8.35
N ILE A 56 0.43 3.69 -7.37
CA ILE A 56 0.30 4.15 -5.99
C ILE A 56 1.68 4.43 -5.38
N CYS A 57 2.64 3.53 -5.60
CA CYS A 57 4.02 3.73 -5.13
C CYS A 57 4.64 4.98 -5.76
N GLY A 58 4.41 5.21 -7.05
CA GLY A 58 4.87 6.41 -7.72
C GLY A 58 4.27 7.68 -7.11
N ALA A 59 2.98 7.65 -6.79
CA ALA A 59 2.30 8.77 -6.13
C ALA A 59 2.87 9.05 -4.75
N LEU A 60 3.32 8.03 -4.04
CA LEU A 60 3.95 8.14 -2.73
C LEU A 60 5.45 8.39 -2.80
N ASP A 61 6.00 8.41 -4.01
CA ASP A 61 7.44 8.61 -4.25
C ASP A 61 8.30 7.57 -3.50
N ILE A 62 7.85 6.32 -3.49
CA ILE A 62 8.59 5.21 -2.90
C ILE A 62 8.76 4.10 -3.94
N PRO A 63 9.92 3.43 -3.98
CA PRO A 63 10.09 2.31 -4.90
C PRO A 63 9.17 1.14 -4.54
N LEU A 64 8.63 0.48 -5.55
CA LEU A 64 7.82 -0.73 -5.33
C LEU A 64 8.61 -1.79 -4.57
N SER A 65 9.90 -1.93 -4.87
CA SER A 65 10.78 -2.89 -4.19
C SER A 65 10.82 -2.64 -2.68
N ARG A 66 10.78 -1.37 -2.27
CA ARG A 66 10.78 -1.05 -0.85
C ARG A 66 9.48 -1.48 -0.17
N VAL A 67 8.35 -1.27 -0.84
CA VAL A 67 7.05 -1.70 -0.31
C VAL A 67 7.03 -3.22 -0.15
N LEU A 68 7.52 -3.95 -1.13
CA LEU A 68 7.57 -5.41 -1.07
C LEU A 68 8.53 -5.90 0.03
N SER A 69 9.67 -5.23 0.18
CA SER A 69 10.63 -5.55 1.23
C SER A 69 10.04 -5.31 2.62
N ASP A 70 9.41 -4.17 2.84
CA ASP A 70 8.78 -3.85 4.13
C ASP A 70 7.63 -4.81 4.43
N ALA A 71 6.84 -5.15 3.43
CA ALA A 71 5.76 -6.13 3.57
C ALA A 71 6.33 -7.51 3.92
N GLY A 72 7.43 -7.90 3.28
CA GLY A 72 8.09 -9.17 3.55
C GLY A 72 8.58 -9.25 4.99
N GLU A 73 9.16 -8.17 5.51
CA GLU A 73 9.63 -8.11 6.89
C GLU A 73 8.47 -8.24 7.89
N GLU A 74 7.35 -7.56 7.63
CA GLU A 74 6.18 -7.69 8.49
C GLU A 74 5.62 -9.10 8.49
N MET A 75 5.56 -9.74 7.31
CA MET A 75 5.08 -11.10 7.20
C MET A 75 5.99 -12.07 7.92
N ALA A 76 7.30 -11.87 7.81
CA ALA A 76 8.28 -12.72 8.51
C ALA A 76 8.11 -12.65 10.02
N ARG A 77 7.82 -11.47 10.57
CA ARG A 77 7.56 -11.32 12.00
C ARG A 77 6.30 -12.04 12.43
N GLY A 78 5.28 -12.08 11.57
CA GLY A 78 4.02 -12.76 11.86
C GLY A 78 4.07 -14.28 11.67
N GLU A 79 5.13 -14.81 11.11
CA GLU A 79 5.24 -16.24 10.81
C GLU A 79 5.83 -17.08 11.94
N HIS A 80 6.10 -16.48 13.08
CA HIS A 80 6.62 -17.18 14.25
C HIS A 80 5.57 -17.92 15.05
#